data_ce0c671ab221da9a3e980311e9133809
#
_entry.id   ce0c671ab221da9a3e980311e9133809
#
_cell.length_a   1.000
_cell.length_b   1.000
_cell.length_c   1.000
_cell.angle_alpha   90.00
_cell.angle_beta   90.00
_cell.angle_gamma   90.00
#
_symmetry.space_group_name_H-M   'P 1'
#
loop_
_entity.id
_entity.type
_entity.pdbx_description
1 polymer ?
#
loop_
_entity_poly.entity_id
_entity_poly.type
_entity_poly.pdbx_seq_one_letter_code
_entity_poly.pdbx_strand_id
1 'polypeptide(L)'
;MQLMDLKKQGIDIQENIPLSRFTFTKTGGPAQYLAFPKNLNELELLVDTVKENNIPLTVIGNASNLIIRDGGISGLVLILTKMDTIVANKDEATVTADAGARIIDTSEAACEAGLSGLEFAAGIPGSVGGAVFMNAGAYGGETEFVIKSVRVLTRTGEFKTYTHDEMEFGYRHSLVQETGDIVVSATFGLEPGDKWAIKAKMEYFNGLRRAKQPLEYPSCGSVFKRPAGHFVGPMIIKAGLQGKRIGGAEDSMKHAGFIVNVGGATATDYLDLIHLIQKTIKKDFGVDLQTEVRTIGKEKD
;
A
#
# COMPACT_ATOMS: atom_id res chain seq x y z
N MET A 1 21.31 2.16 -22.36
CA MET A 1 20.16 1.50 -23.03
C MET A 1 18.91 2.37 -22.82
N GLN A 2 17.94 2.41 -23.74
CA GLN A 2 16.71 3.20 -23.58
C GLN A 2 15.57 2.30 -23.10
N LEU A 3 14.57 2.84 -22.38
CA LEU A 3 13.38 2.06 -21.95
C LEU A 3 12.68 1.35 -23.13
N MET A 4 12.63 2.00 -24.29
CA MET A 4 11.99 1.42 -25.47
C MET A 4 12.78 0.24 -26.06
N ASP A 5 14.07 0.13 -25.78
CA ASP A 5 14.86 -1.04 -26.18
C ASP A 5 14.54 -2.25 -25.31
N LEU A 6 14.27 -2.04 -24.01
CA LEU A 6 13.76 -3.09 -23.11
C LEU A 6 12.38 -3.59 -23.52
N LYS A 7 11.50 -2.70 -24.00
CA LYS A 7 10.19 -3.09 -24.56
C LYS A 7 10.34 -4.02 -25.77
N LYS A 8 11.31 -3.76 -26.67
CA LYS A 8 11.62 -4.64 -27.81
C LYS A 8 12.15 -6.00 -27.37
N GLN A 9 12.76 -6.11 -26.19
CA GLN A 9 13.23 -7.35 -25.57
C GLN A 9 12.12 -8.13 -24.84
N GLY A 10 10.88 -7.63 -24.86
CA GLY A 10 9.71 -8.30 -24.29
C GLY A 10 9.34 -7.89 -22.87
N ILE A 11 9.99 -6.88 -22.29
CA ILE A 11 9.57 -6.31 -21.00
C ILE A 11 8.28 -5.52 -21.22
N ASP A 12 7.28 -5.74 -20.36
CA ASP A 12 5.98 -5.07 -20.44
C ASP A 12 6.12 -3.59 -20.03
N ILE A 13 6.33 -2.71 -21.02
CA ILE A 13 6.41 -1.26 -20.84
C ILE A 13 5.32 -0.60 -21.68
N GLN A 14 4.50 0.21 -21.01
CA GLN A 14 3.37 0.95 -21.57
C GLN A 14 3.60 2.45 -21.43
N GLU A 15 2.93 3.27 -22.24
CA GLU A 15 3.10 4.73 -22.24
C GLU A 15 1.77 5.43 -22.07
N ASN A 16 1.78 6.53 -21.31
CA ASN A 16 0.62 7.39 -21.07
C ASN A 16 -0.63 6.66 -20.58
N ILE A 17 -0.44 5.69 -19.68
CA ILE A 17 -1.52 4.86 -19.14
C ILE A 17 -2.13 5.51 -17.91
N PRO A 18 -3.47 5.72 -17.86
CA PRO A 18 -4.16 6.24 -16.69
C PRO A 18 -3.96 5.31 -15.47
N LEU A 19 -3.37 5.85 -14.40
CA LEU A 19 -3.11 5.10 -13.17
C LEU A 19 -4.39 4.81 -12.37
N SER A 20 -5.50 5.53 -12.65
CA SER A 20 -6.83 5.21 -12.12
C SER A 20 -7.27 3.76 -12.38
N ARG A 21 -6.70 3.09 -13.38
CA ARG A 21 -6.96 1.66 -13.66
C ARG A 21 -6.39 0.74 -12.61
N PHE A 22 -5.36 1.17 -11.87
CA PHE A 22 -4.58 0.35 -10.93
C PHE A 22 -4.76 0.78 -9.48
N THR A 23 -5.27 2.00 -9.22
CA THR A 23 -5.51 2.48 -7.85
C THR A 23 -6.82 1.94 -7.27
N PHE A 24 -6.84 1.75 -5.96
CA PHE A 24 -8.08 1.36 -5.25
C PHE A 24 -9.10 2.50 -5.20
N THR A 25 -8.67 3.76 -5.26
CA THR A 25 -9.56 4.93 -5.36
C THR A 25 -10.24 5.06 -6.72
N LYS A 26 -9.71 4.38 -7.76
CA LYS A 26 -10.10 4.55 -9.17
C LYS A 26 -9.89 5.99 -9.67
N THR A 27 -8.90 6.69 -9.08
CA THR A 27 -8.46 8.03 -9.47
C THR A 27 -6.98 8.01 -9.81
N GLY A 28 -6.50 9.05 -10.50
CA GLY A 28 -5.10 9.24 -10.84
C GLY A 28 -4.85 9.45 -12.32
N GLY A 29 -4.02 10.43 -12.61
CA GLY A 29 -3.57 10.78 -13.96
C GLY A 29 -2.65 9.73 -14.59
N PRO A 30 -2.10 10.00 -15.78
CA PRO A 30 -1.32 9.03 -16.54
C PRO A 30 0.09 8.83 -15.94
N ALA A 31 0.62 7.61 -16.05
CA ALA A 31 2.05 7.36 -15.97
C ALA A 31 2.68 7.67 -17.32
N GLN A 32 3.79 8.44 -17.33
CA GLN A 32 4.53 8.68 -18.57
C GLN A 32 5.03 7.35 -19.16
N TYR A 33 5.68 6.53 -18.33
CA TYR A 33 6.02 5.14 -18.62
C TYR A 33 5.52 4.27 -17.47
N LEU A 34 4.99 3.10 -17.80
CA LEU A 34 4.51 2.12 -16.83
C LEU A 34 5.09 0.77 -17.16
N ALA A 35 5.71 0.09 -16.18
CA ALA A 35 6.25 -1.24 -16.38
C ALA A 35 5.84 -2.22 -15.26
N PHE A 36 5.75 -3.51 -15.63
CA PHE A 36 5.38 -4.62 -14.76
C PHE A 36 6.47 -5.70 -14.82
N PRO A 37 7.57 -5.56 -14.05
CA PRO A 37 8.60 -6.59 -13.98
C PRO A 37 8.02 -7.90 -13.43
N LYS A 38 8.43 -9.03 -14.01
CA LYS A 38 7.97 -10.37 -13.63
C LYS A 38 8.98 -11.10 -12.73
N ASN A 39 10.21 -10.62 -12.67
CA ASN A 39 11.30 -11.22 -11.93
C ASN A 39 12.39 -10.18 -11.62
N LEU A 40 13.38 -10.61 -10.82
CA LEU A 40 14.49 -9.76 -10.39
C LEU A 40 15.31 -9.20 -11.55
N ASN A 41 15.55 -10.00 -12.59
CA ASN A 41 16.36 -9.57 -13.73
C ASN A 41 15.67 -8.42 -14.52
N GLU A 42 14.35 -8.53 -14.73
CA GLU A 42 13.59 -7.45 -15.39
C GLU A 42 13.54 -6.19 -14.49
N LEU A 43 13.39 -6.36 -13.18
CA LEU A 43 13.41 -5.23 -12.23
C LEU A 43 14.77 -4.52 -12.25
N GLU A 44 15.88 -5.26 -12.15
CA GLU A 44 17.24 -4.73 -12.19
C GLU A 44 17.51 -3.97 -13.51
N LEU A 45 17.20 -4.57 -14.65
CA LEU A 45 17.36 -3.93 -15.96
C LEU A 45 16.57 -2.61 -16.06
N LEU A 46 15.34 -2.57 -15.55
CA LEU A 46 14.52 -1.35 -15.54
C LEU A 46 15.12 -0.27 -14.63
N VAL A 47 15.57 -0.65 -13.43
CA VAL A 47 16.17 0.26 -12.46
C VAL A 47 17.50 0.84 -13.00
N ASP A 48 18.37 0.00 -13.55
CA ASP A 48 19.64 0.44 -14.14
C ASP A 48 19.40 1.36 -15.33
N THR A 49 18.44 1.01 -16.20
CA THR A 49 18.12 1.85 -17.36
C THR A 49 17.63 3.24 -16.95
N VAL A 50 16.75 3.35 -15.96
CA VAL A 50 16.29 4.68 -15.51
C VAL A 50 17.38 5.47 -14.81
N LYS A 51 18.26 4.80 -14.07
CA LYS A 51 19.41 5.39 -13.41
C LYS A 51 20.40 5.95 -14.45
N GLU A 52 20.81 5.16 -15.45
CA GLU A 52 21.73 5.58 -16.52
C GLU A 52 21.19 6.78 -17.31
N ASN A 53 19.88 6.89 -17.48
CA ASN A 53 19.24 7.94 -18.27
C ASN A 53 18.66 9.09 -17.42
N ASN A 54 18.89 9.09 -16.10
CA ASN A 54 18.35 10.08 -15.16
C ASN A 54 16.81 10.22 -15.24
N ILE A 55 16.10 9.12 -15.45
CA ILE A 55 14.63 9.08 -15.51
C ILE A 55 14.10 8.94 -14.08
N PRO A 56 13.15 9.79 -13.64
CA PRO A 56 12.49 9.63 -12.35
C PRO A 56 11.86 8.25 -12.21
N LEU A 57 12.00 7.63 -11.03
CA LEU A 57 11.46 6.32 -10.72
C LEU A 57 10.45 6.39 -9.57
N THR A 58 9.26 5.84 -9.79
CA THR A 58 8.24 5.62 -8.76
C THR A 58 7.89 4.15 -8.70
N VAL A 59 7.94 3.56 -7.51
CA VAL A 59 7.59 2.15 -7.30
C VAL A 59 6.25 2.07 -6.56
N ILE A 60 5.35 1.26 -7.06
CA ILE A 60 4.00 1.06 -6.52
C ILE A 60 3.76 -0.45 -6.35
N GLY A 61 3.19 -0.83 -5.22
CA GLY A 61 2.63 -2.17 -5.02
C GLY A 61 1.18 -2.24 -5.51
N ASN A 62 0.27 -2.67 -4.64
CA ASN A 62 -1.16 -2.80 -4.97
C ASN A 62 -1.96 -1.47 -4.91
N ALA A 63 -1.30 -0.32 -4.74
CA ALA A 63 -1.90 1.03 -4.74
C ALA A 63 -3.15 1.20 -3.85
N SER A 64 -3.23 0.48 -2.73
CA SER A 64 -4.38 0.50 -1.82
C SER A 64 -4.34 1.64 -0.78
N ASN A 65 -3.19 2.31 -0.62
CA ASN A 65 -2.98 3.44 0.29
C ASN A 65 -2.40 4.67 -0.44
N LEU A 66 -2.85 4.90 -1.68
CA LEU A 66 -2.35 5.96 -2.54
C LEU A 66 -3.49 6.81 -3.11
N ILE A 67 -3.24 8.13 -3.15
CA ILE A 67 -3.92 9.08 -4.04
C ILE A 67 -2.88 9.54 -5.05
N ILE A 68 -3.09 9.24 -6.33
CA ILE A 68 -2.24 9.71 -7.43
C ILE A 68 -2.93 10.94 -8.03
N ARG A 69 -2.23 12.07 -8.03
CA ARG A 69 -2.76 13.36 -8.54
C ARG A 69 -3.16 13.27 -10.02
N ASP A 70 -4.08 14.12 -10.42
CA ASP A 70 -4.71 14.07 -11.74
C ASP A 70 -3.75 14.42 -12.90
N GLY A 71 -2.64 15.11 -12.64
CA GLY A 71 -1.56 15.34 -13.61
C GLY A 71 -0.65 14.13 -13.83
N GLY A 72 -0.82 13.06 -13.03
CA GLY A 72 -0.09 11.80 -13.21
C GLY A 72 1.35 11.81 -12.69
N ILE A 73 2.17 10.90 -13.19
CA ILE A 73 3.55 10.67 -12.75
C ILE A 73 4.49 10.73 -13.95
N SER A 74 5.51 11.58 -13.86
CA SER A 74 6.59 11.67 -14.84
C SER A 74 7.64 10.57 -14.59
N GLY A 75 8.33 10.15 -15.64
CA GLY A 75 9.32 9.10 -15.60
C GLY A 75 8.70 7.70 -15.63
N LEU A 76 9.37 6.74 -15.01
CA LEU A 76 8.94 5.34 -14.97
C LEU A 76 8.18 5.03 -13.68
N VAL A 77 6.98 4.47 -13.82
CA VAL A 77 6.24 3.84 -12.73
C VAL A 77 6.43 2.33 -12.83
N LEU A 78 6.92 1.70 -11.76
CA LEU A 78 6.99 0.25 -11.62
C LEU A 78 5.83 -0.24 -10.76
N ILE A 79 5.01 -1.15 -11.27
CA ILE A 79 4.00 -1.86 -10.48
C ILE A 79 4.47 -3.31 -10.32
N LEU A 80 4.81 -3.70 -9.09
CA LEU A 80 5.47 -4.98 -8.80
C LEU A 80 4.52 -6.19 -8.73
N THR A 81 3.25 -6.02 -9.01
CA THR A 81 2.20 -7.06 -8.81
C THR A 81 2.38 -8.34 -9.62
N LYS A 82 3.33 -8.39 -10.57
CA LYS A 82 3.71 -9.62 -11.28
C LYS A 82 4.88 -10.39 -10.63
N MET A 83 5.49 -9.83 -9.60
CA MET A 83 6.45 -10.50 -8.73
C MET A 83 5.67 -10.96 -7.49
N ASP A 84 5.00 -12.10 -7.57
CA ASP A 84 3.96 -12.52 -6.63
C ASP A 84 4.16 -13.92 -6.06
N THR A 85 5.37 -14.46 -6.16
CA THR A 85 5.71 -15.78 -5.60
C THR A 85 5.58 -15.78 -4.07
N ILE A 86 4.96 -16.83 -3.54
CA ILE A 86 4.83 -17.08 -2.10
C ILE A 86 5.33 -18.49 -1.80
N VAL A 87 6.22 -18.62 -0.83
CA VAL A 87 6.78 -19.90 -0.38
C VAL A 87 6.63 -20.02 1.12
N ALA A 88 5.84 -20.98 1.59
CA ALA A 88 5.74 -21.34 3.00
C ALA A 88 6.70 -22.50 3.31
N ASN A 89 7.48 -22.34 4.37
CA ASN A 89 8.36 -23.39 4.91
C ASN A 89 7.91 -23.72 6.33
N LYS A 90 7.22 -24.87 6.47
CA LYS A 90 6.67 -25.32 7.74
C LYS A 90 7.75 -25.68 8.75
N ASP A 91 8.87 -26.26 8.30
CA ASP A 91 9.94 -26.75 9.17
C ASP A 91 10.71 -25.58 9.80
N GLU A 92 10.87 -24.48 9.06
CA GLU A 92 11.48 -23.24 9.55
C GLU A 92 10.47 -22.26 10.16
N ALA A 93 9.18 -22.60 10.14
CA ALA A 93 8.08 -21.73 10.53
C ALA A 93 8.15 -20.35 9.85
N THR A 94 8.39 -20.32 8.53
CA THR A 94 8.53 -19.08 7.76
C THR A 94 7.61 -19.05 6.54
N VAL A 95 7.24 -17.84 6.13
CA VAL A 95 6.68 -17.57 4.81
C VAL A 95 7.52 -16.49 4.15
N THR A 96 8.05 -16.76 2.96
CA THR A 96 8.75 -15.77 2.13
C THR A 96 7.85 -15.42 0.96
N ALA A 97 7.64 -14.12 0.73
CA ALA A 97 6.81 -13.65 -0.36
C ALA A 97 7.46 -12.48 -1.11
N ASP A 98 7.32 -12.47 -2.42
CA ASP A 98 7.75 -11.37 -3.26
C ASP A 98 6.93 -10.10 -2.98
N ALA A 99 7.53 -8.93 -3.24
CA ALA A 99 6.95 -7.64 -2.89
C ALA A 99 5.60 -7.34 -3.56
N GLY A 100 5.34 -7.92 -4.72
CA GLY A 100 4.09 -7.78 -5.45
C GLY A 100 3.00 -8.76 -5.02
N ALA A 101 3.33 -9.81 -4.28
CA ALA A 101 2.35 -10.76 -3.73
C ALA A 101 1.34 -10.01 -2.85
N ARG A 102 0.07 -10.39 -2.93
CA ARG A 102 -0.94 -9.82 -2.04
C ARG A 102 -0.71 -10.32 -0.63
N ILE A 103 -0.73 -9.42 0.34
CA ILE A 103 -0.52 -9.79 1.75
C ILE A 103 -1.65 -10.72 2.26
N ILE A 104 -2.85 -10.63 1.67
CA ILE A 104 -3.97 -11.56 1.92
C ILE A 104 -3.57 -12.98 1.53
N ASP A 105 -3.04 -13.17 0.32
CA ASP A 105 -2.65 -14.50 -0.20
C ASP A 105 -1.48 -15.07 0.61
N THR A 106 -0.57 -14.19 1.08
CA THR A 106 0.53 -14.55 1.99
C THR A 106 -0.01 -15.04 3.35
N SER A 107 -1.04 -14.37 3.90
CA SER A 107 -1.73 -14.79 5.13
C SER A 107 -2.47 -16.12 4.93
N GLU A 108 -3.08 -16.35 3.77
CA GLU A 108 -3.71 -17.61 3.44
C GLU A 108 -2.69 -18.75 3.32
N ALA A 109 -1.55 -18.51 2.65
CA ALA A 109 -0.47 -19.49 2.56
C ALA A 109 0.10 -19.88 3.93
N ALA A 110 0.24 -18.93 4.85
CA ALA A 110 0.63 -19.19 6.23
C ALA A 110 -0.40 -20.09 6.94
N CYS A 111 -1.69 -19.76 6.81
CA CYS A 111 -2.78 -20.56 7.38
C CYS A 111 -2.78 -22.00 6.83
N GLU A 112 -2.63 -22.17 5.51
CA GLU A 112 -2.56 -23.51 4.87
C GLU A 112 -1.38 -24.34 5.37
N ALA A 113 -0.24 -23.70 5.69
CA ALA A 113 0.93 -24.32 6.28
C ALA A 113 0.79 -24.58 7.80
N GLY A 114 -0.29 -24.11 8.45
CA GLY A 114 -0.45 -24.20 9.90
C GLY A 114 0.49 -23.27 10.66
N LEU A 115 0.74 -22.07 10.11
CA LEU A 115 1.60 -21.05 10.68
C LEU A 115 0.78 -19.83 11.10
N SER A 116 0.83 -19.50 12.39
CA SER A 116 0.11 -18.38 13.04
C SER A 116 0.99 -17.13 13.09
N GLY A 117 0.37 -15.95 13.02
CA GLY A 117 1.01 -14.64 13.13
C GLY A 117 0.55 -13.65 12.07
N LEU A 118 0.09 -14.12 10.90
CA LEU A 118 -0.38 -13.26 9.79
C LEU A 118 -1.91 -13.09 9.71
N GLU A 119 -2.68 -13.53 10.70
CA GLU A 119 -4.16 -13.49 10.68
C GLU A 119 -4.69 -12.05 10.56
N PHE A 120 -3.99 -11.07 11.15
CA PHE A 120 -4.36 -9.64 11.07
C PHE A 120 -4.37 -9.12 9.63
N ALA A 121 -3.54 -9.73 8.77
CA ALA A 121 -3.33 -9.31 7.39
C ALA A 121 -4.37 -9.87 6.41
N ALA A 122 -5.20 -10.85 6.83
CA ALA A 122 -6.15 -11.58 5.98
C ALA A 122 -7.17 -10.72 5.22
N GLY A 123 -7.32 -9.45 5.59
CA GLY A 123 -8.22 -8.52 4.89
C GLY A 123 -7.56 -7.21 4.47
N ILE A 124 -6.23 -7.07 4.57
CA ILE A 124 -5.52 -5.86 4.14
C ILE A 124 -5.32 -5.92 2.61
N PRO A 125 -5.89 -4.99 1.82
CA PRO A 125 -5.86 -5.06 0.35
C PRO A 125 -4.53 -4.60 -0.26
N GLY A 126 -3.41 -4.80 0.44
CA GLY A 126 -2.06 -4.37 0.04
C GLY A 126 -1.23 -5.48 -0.60
N SER A 127 -0.06 -5.12 -1.12
CA SER A 127 1.02 -6.05 -1.45
C SER A 127 1.99 -6.19 -0.28
N VAL A 128 2.79 -7.26 -0.27
CA VAL A 128 3.83 -7.50 0.73
C VAL A 128 4.81 -6.33 0.81
N GLY A 129 5.32 -5.83 -0.33
CA GLY A 129 6.20 -4.66 -0.35
C GLY A 129 5.54 -3.41 0.23
N GLY A 130 4.25 -3.19 -0.06
CA GLY A 130 3.47 -2.10 0.53
C GLY A 130 3.23 -2.27 2.03
N ALA A 131 3.01 -3.50 2.48
CA ALA A 131 2.85 -3.82 3.90
C ALA A 131 4.14 -3.56 4.70
N VAL A 132 5.29 -3.96 4.16
CA VAL A 132 6.62 -3.64 4.72
C VAL A 132 6.85 -2.13 4.74
N PHE A 133 6.64 -1.46 3.61
CA PHE A 133 6.85 -0.01 3.47
C PHE A 133 6.07 0.80 4.51
N MET A 134 4.80 0.43 4.75
CA MET A 134 3.90 1.15 5.65
C MET A 134 3.87 0.59 7.08
N ASN A 135 4.65 -0.45 7.42
CA ASN A 135 4.41 -1.23 8.63
C ASN A 135 2.90 -1.47 8.82
N ALA A 136 2.28 -2.13 7.82
CA ALA A 136 0.83 -2.28 7.77
C ALA A 136 0.32 -3.09 8.96
N GLY A 137 -0.76 -2.63 9.55
CA GLY A 137 -1.34 -3.29 10.72
C GLY A 137 -2.85 -3.15 10.80
N ALA A 138 -3.47 -4.11 11.47
CA ALA A 138 -4.89 -4.15 11.77
C ALA A 138 -5.14 -5.08 12.97
N TYR A 139 -6.20 -4.79 13.75
CA TYR A 139 -6.67 -5.66 14.85
C TYR A 139 -5.59 -6.06 15.88
N GLY A 140 -4.64 -5.16 16.13
CA GLY A 140 -3.56 -5.35 17.11
C GLY A 140 -2.35 -6.11 16.58
N GLY A 141 -2.34 -6.55 15.31
CA GLY A 141 -1.16 -7.06 14.63
C GLY A 141 -0.56 -6.02 13.69
N GLU A 142 0.74 -6.05 13.52
CA GLU A 142 1.52 -5.20 12.62
C GLU A 142 2.58 -6.03 11.89
N THR A 143 3.02 -5.57 10.73
CA THR A 143 4.01 -6.25 9.90
C THR A 143 5.33 -6.47 10.68
N GLU A 144 5.76 -5.50 11.46
CA GLU A 144 6.99 -5.57 12.28
C GLU A 144 7.01 -6.76 13.23
N PHE A 145 5.87 -7.15 13.80
CA PHE A 145 5.82 -8.24 14.79
C PHE A 145 6.15 -9.61 14.21
N VAL A 146 6.11 -9.74 12.90
CA VAL A 146 6.33 -11.02 12.19
C VAL A 146 7.42 -10.97 11.13
N ILE A 147 8.01 -9.81 10.85
CA ILE A 147 9.13 -9.70 9.90
C ILE A 147 10.39 -10.32 10.50
N LYS A 148 10.99 -11.25 9.75
CA LYS A 148 12.33 -11.81 10.01
C LYS A 148 13.40 -11.07 9.21
N SER A 149 13.16 -10.82 7.93
CA SER A 149 14.06 -10.08 7.05
C SER A 149 13.35 -9.52 5.83
N VAL A 150 13.93 -8.48 5.23
CA VAL A 150 13.44 -7.83 4.02
C VAL A 150 14.58 -7.73 3.00
N ARG A 151 14.41 -8.31 1.83
CA ARG A 151 15.33 -8.16 0.71
C ARG A 151 14.92 -6.94 -0.11
N VAL A 152 15.88 -6.10 -0.43
CA VAL A 152 15.68 -4.86 -1.20
C VAL A 152 16.65 -4.77 -2.37
N LEU A 153 16.28 -3.99 -3.38
CA LEU A 153 17.18 -3.43 -4.38
C LEU A 153 17.41 -1.97 -3.99
N THR A 154 18.65 -1.63 -3.67
CA THR A 154 19.00 -0.29 -3.22
C THR A 154 18.95 0.73 -4.37
N ARG A 155 18.97 2.00 -4.04
CA ARG A 155 19.08 3.09 -5.04
C ARG A 155 20.38 3.03 -5.85
N THR A 156 21.40 2.35 -5.32
CA THR A 156 22.68 2.12 -6.04
C THR A 156 22.64 0.94 -7.00
N GLY A 157 21.56 0.13 -6.99
CA GLY A 157 21.40 -1.05 -7.84
C GLY A 157 21.93 -2.34 -7.20
N GLU A 158 22.19 -2.35 -5.89
CA GLU A 158 22.70 -3.52 -5.18
C GLU A 158 21.57 -4.23 -4.42
N PHE A 159 21.58 -5.56 -4.41
CA PHE A 159 20.69 -6.31 -3.52
C PHE A 159 21.24 -6.32 -2.10
N LYS A 160 20.39 -5.95 -1.15
CA LYS A 160 20.69 -6.02 0.29
C LYS A 160 19.56 -6.74 1.02
N THR A 161 19.87 -7.38 2.13
CA THR A 161 18.88 -7.94 3.06
C THR A 161 19.01 -7.21 4.38
N TYR A 162 17.92 -6.57 4.80
CA TYR A 162 17.78 -5.97 6.11
C TYR A 162 17.18 -6.98 7.09
N THR A 163 17.71 -7.02 8.30
CA THR A 163 17.09 -7.70 9.44
C THR A 163 15.91 -6.90 9.96
N HIS A 164 15.12 -7.48 10.86
CA HIS A 164 14.03 -6.78 11.56
C HIS A 164 14.51 -5.45 12.17
N ASP A 165 15.60 -5.46 12.92
CA ASP A 165 16.11 -4.28 13.65
C ASP A 165 16.60 -3.18 12.69
N GLU A 166 17.24 -3.57 11.58
CA GLU A 166 17.68 -2.62 10.55
C GLU A 166 16.54 -1.96 9.79
N MET A 167 15.32 -2.52 9.84
CA MET A 167 14.15 -1.94 9.18
C MET A 167 13.56 -0.73 9.89
N GLU A 168 13.97 -0.45 11.13
CA GLU A 168 13.57 0.72 11.93
C GLU A 168 12.06 0.98 11.88
N PHE A 169 11.28 -0.08 12.10
CA PHE A 169 9.82 0.01 12.04
C PHE A 169 9.25 0.95 13.09
N GLY A 170 8.20 1.64 12.72
CA GLY A 170 7.40 2.49 13.60
C GLY A 170 5.97 2.60 13.09
N TYR A 171 5.14 3.40 13.76
CA TYR A 171 3.74 3.57 13.36
C TYR A 171 3.62 4.13 11.94
N ARG A 172 3.23 3.28 10.99
CA ARG A 172 3.14 3.59 9.55
C ARG A 172 4.47 4.05 8.95
N HIS A 173 5.56 3.46 9.44
CA HIS A 173 6.93 3.81 9.04
C HIS A 173 7.81 2.56 8.91
N SER A 174 8.80 2.63 8.03
CA SER A 174 9.92 1.70 7.90
C SER A 174 11.11 2.40 7.21
N LEU A 175 12.33 1.91 7.42
CA LEU A 175 13.57 2.46 6.86
C LEU A 175 13.48 2.72 5.35
N VAL A 176 12.82 1.85 4.58
CA VAL A 176 12.72 2.00 3.11
C VAL A 176 11.94 3.25 2.68
N GLN A 177 11.20 3.91 3.58
CA GLN A 177 10.59 5.23 3.29
C GLN A 177 11.64 6.35 3.22
N GLU A 178 12.76 6.20 3.92
CA GLU A 178 13.85 7.17 3.98
C GLU A 178 14.90 6.89 2.91
N THR A 179 15.36 5.64 2.82
CA THR A 179 16.39 5.23 1.85
C THR A 179 15.85 5.23 0.42
N GLY A 180 14.54 5.00 0.26
CA GLY A 180 13.87 4.81 -1.03
C GLY A 180 14.26 3.51 -1.71
N ASP A 181 14.84 2.55 -0.99
CA ASP A 181 15.13 1.21 -1.48
C ASP A 181 13.85 0.49 -1.89
N ILE A 182 13.95 -0.34 -2.91
CA ILE A 182 12.82 -1.08 -3.47
C ILE A 182 12.71 -2.42 -2.75
N VAL A 183 11.64 -2.63 -1.98
CA VAL A 183 11.37 -3.95 -1.41
C VAL A 183 11.17 -4.95 -2.53
N VAL A 184 11.91 -6.06 -2.48
CA VAL A 184 11.87 -7.14 -3.47
C VAL A 184 11.13 -8.35 -2.92
N SER A 185 11.42 -8.73 -1.69
CA SER A 185 10.71 -9.79 -0.96
C SER A 185 10.81 -9.58 0.54
N ALA A 186 9.93 -10.23 1.28
CA ALA A 186 9.96 -10.26 2.74
C ALA A 186 9.83 -11.69 3.24
N THR A 187 10.57 -12.03 4.30
CA THR A 187 10.43 -13.27 5.03
C THR A 187 9.78 -13.00 6.37
N PHE A 188 8.67 -13.66 6.62
CA PHE A 188 7.92 -13.63 7.88
C PHE A 188 8.32 -14.82 8.74
N GLY A 189 8.67 -14.59 10.02
CA GLY A 189 8.85 -15.61 11.03
C GLY A 189 7.55 -15.79 11.79
N LEU A 190 7.04 -17.00 11.80
CA LEU A 190 5.72 -17.34 12.30
C LEU A 190 5.79 -18.44 13.35
N GLU A 191 4.68 -18.76 14.00
CA GLU A 191 4.60 -19.80 15.00
C GLU A 191 3.75 -20.98 14.49
N PRO A 192 4.17 -22.24 14.71
CA PRO A 192 3.30 -23.38 14.44
C PRO A 192 1.98 -23.28 15.20
N GLY A 193 0.86 -23.53 14.51
CA GLY A 193 -0.47 -23.41 15.10
C GLY A 193 -1.50 -24.35 14.48
N ASP A 194 -2.65 -24.43 15.12
CA ASP A 194 -3.78 -25.16 14.57
C ASP A 194 -4.40 -24.39 13.40
N LYS A 195 -4.40 -24.98 12.22
CA LYS A 195 -4.92 -24.39 10.98
C LYS A 195 -6.37 -23.89 11.11
N TRP A 196 -7.21 -24.61 11.82
CA TRP A 196 -8.62 -24.24 11.96
C TRP A 196 -8.81 -23.04 12.88
N ALA A 197 -8.01 -22.98 13.98
CA ALA A 197 -8.00 -21.83 14.86
C ALA A 197 -7.47 -20.56 14.14
N ILE A 198 -6.40 -20.70 13.35
CA ILE A 198 -5.86 -19.61 12.51
C ILE A 198 -6.95 -19.12 11.54
N LYS A 199 -7.59 -20.03 10.82
CA LYS A 199 -8.65 -19.71 9.86
C LYS A 199 -9.83 -19.01 10.52
N ALA A 200 -10.28 -19.51 11.66
CA ALA A 200 -11.37 -18.90 12.42
C ALA A 200 -11.05 -17.46 12.85
N LYS A 201 -9.79 -17.19 13.25
CA LYS A 201 -9.32 -15.84 13.60
C LYS A 201 -9.28 -14.91 12.39
N MET A 202 -8.81 -15.39 11.22
CA MET A 202 -8.86 -14.66 9.96
C MET A 202 -10.30 -14.29 9.57
N GLU A 203 -11.22 -15.25 9.65
CA GLU A 203 -12.64 -15.04 9.34
C GLU A 203 -13.29 -14.04 10.30
N TYR A 204 -12.97 -14.12 11.59
CA TYR A 204 -13.42 -13.15 12.59
C TYR A 204 -12.98 -11.73 12.24
N PHE A 205 -11.68 -11.50 11.93
CA PHE A 205 -11.19 -10.19 11.53
C PHE A 205 -11.82 -9.69 10.23
N ASN A 206 -11.99 -10.57 9.25
CA ASN A 206 -12.68 -10.25 8.01
C ASN A 206 -14.17 -9.90 8.24
N GLY A 207 -14.83 -10.57 9.19
CA GLY A 207 -16.17 -10.23 9.64
C GLY A 207 -16.26 -8.82 10.22
N LEU A 208 -15.34 -8.47 11.13
CA LEU A 208 -15.25 -7.11 11.68
C LEU A 208 -15.02 -6.06 10.60
N ARG A 209 -14.18 -6.36 9.60
CA ARG A 209 -13.90 -5.46 8.49
C ARG A 209 -15.14 -5.22 7.64
N ARG A 210 -15.84 -6.29 7.22
CA ARG A 210 -17.10 -6.18 6.46
C ARG A 210 -18.18 -5.40 7.21
N ALA A 211 -18.27 -5.57 8.53
CA ALA A 211 -19.24 -4.86 9.34
C ALA A 211 -18.97 -3.35 9.43
N LYS A 212 -17.68 -2.94 9.48
CA LYS A 212 -17.30 -1.56 9.81
C LYS A 212 -16.79 -0.74 8.64
N GLN A 213 -16.26 -1.34 7.57
CA GLN A 213 -15.62 -0.62 6.46
C GLN A 213 -16.51 -0.59 5.22
N PRO A 214 -16.47 0.49 4.42
CA PRO A 214 -17.26 0.66 3.20
C PRO A 214 -16.63 -0.08 2.02
N LEU A 215 -16.55 -1.42 2.10
CA LEU A 215 -15.85 -2.27 1.12
C LEU A 215 -16.55 -2.31 -0.25
N GLU A 216 -17.78 -1.86 -0.32
CA GLU A 216 -18.60 -1.73 -1.53
C GLU A 216 -18.19 -0.58 -2.44
N TYR A 217 -17.38 0.36 -1.93
CA TYR A 217 -16.89 1.53 -2.69
C TYR A 217 -15.37 1.51 -2.87
N PRO A 218 -14.86 2.03 -4.01
CA PRO A 218 -13.44 2.30 -4.15
C PRO A 218 -12.96 3.30 -3.09
N SER A 219 -11.83 2.99 -2.44
CA SER A 219 -11.23 3.86 -1.41
C SER A 219 -9.76 3.53 -1.17
N CYS A 220 -9.06 4.37 -0.45
CA CYS A 220 -7.67 4.15 -0.01
C CYS A 220 -7.56 3.75 1.47
N GLY A 221 -8.60 3.21 2.05
CA GLY A 221 -8.63 2.87 3.47
C GLY A 221 -8.84 4.08 4.38
N SER A 222 -8.31 4.01 5.59
CA SER A 222 -8.31 5.16 6.53
C SER A 222 -7.42 6.27 6.00
N VAL A 223 -7.99 7.46 5.85
CA VAL A 223 -7.27 8.61 5.28
C VAL A 223 -6.30 9.25 6.26
N PHE A 224 -6.64 9.24 7.55
CA PHE A 224 -5.88 9.95 8.58
C PHE A 224 -5.25 9.00 9.60
N LYS A 225 -4.01 9.32 10.01
CA LYS A 225 -3.37 8.70 11.18
C LYS A 225 -4.16 9.01 12.43
N ARG A 226 -4.18 8.08 13.37
CA ARG A 226 -4.81 8.30 14.68
C ARG A 226 -4.00 9.32 15.49
N PRO A 227 -4.57 10.49 15.84
CA PRO A 227 -3.89 11.47 16.69
C PRO A 227 -3.78 10.96 18.14
N ALA A 228 -2.74 11.38 18.84
CA ALA A 228 -2.56 11.05 20.24
C ALA A 228 -3.77 11.48 21.08
N GLY A 229 -4.33 10.56 21.86
CA GLY A 229 -5.49 10.83 22.74
C GLY A 229 -6.84 11.01 22.04
N HIS A 230 -6.91 10.89 20.71
CA HIS A 230 -8.14 11.15 19.95
C HIS A 230 -8.47 10.00 18.98
N PHE A 231 -9.73 9.99 18.53
CA PHE A 231 -10.21 9.12 17.46
C PHE A 231 -10.76 9.98 16.32
N VAL A 232 -10.30 9.72 15.10
CA VAL A 232 -10.64 10.50 13.90
C VAL A 232 -12.16 10.46 13.63
N GLY A 233 -12.74 9.27 13.56
CA GLY A 233 -14.15 9.08 13.21
C GLY A 233 -15.11 9.90 14.10
N PRO A 234 -15.05 9.80 15.44
CA PRO A 234 -15.88 10.60 16.33
C PRO A 234 -15.74 12.12 16.14
N MET A 235 -14.54 12.62 15.82
CA MET A 235 -14.33 14.06 15.54
C MET A 235 -15.01 14.47 14.24
N ILE A 236 -14.87 13.67 13.17
CA ILE A 236 -15.52 13.94 11.87
C ILE A 236 -17.04 13.94 12.02
N ILE A 237 -17.63 12.98 12.75
CA ILE A 237 -19.06 12.90 13.03
C ILE A 237 -19.53 14.14 13.80
N LYS A 238 -18.83 14.51 14.88
CA LYS A 238 -19.16 15.65 15.71
C LYS A 238 -19.05 17.00 14.98
N ALA A 239 -18.11 17.08 14.02
CA ALA A 239 -17.96 18.25 13.14
C ALA A 239 -19.03 18.32 12.03
N GLY A 240 -19.94 17.33 11.91
CA GLY A 240 -20.96 17.28 10.87
C GLY A 240 -20.41 17.02 9.47
N LEU A 241 -19.23 16.36 9.38
CA LEU A 241 -18.55 16.10 8.10
C LEU A 241 -18.79 14.70 7.55
N GLN A 242 -19.36 13.77 8.34
CA GLN A 242 -19.74 12.46 7.84
C GLN A 242 -20.76 12.58 6.71
N GLY A 243 -20.53 11.91 5.58
CA GLY A 243 -21.33 12.05 4.36
C GLY A 243 -21.04 13.34 3.57
N LYS A 244 -20.09 14.17 4.01
CA LYS A 244 -19.67 15.34 3.23
C LYS A 244 -19.06 14.92 1.91
N ARG A 245 -19.48 15.58 0.83
CA ARG A 245 -19.09 15.25 -0.54
C ARG A 245 -18.45 16.46 -1.24
N ILE A 246 -17.40 16.20 -2.02
CA ILE A 246 -16.81 17.12 -2.99
C ILE A 246 -16.64 16.33 -4.29
N GLY A 247 -17.23 16.78 -5.38
CA GLY A 247 -17.27 16.05 -6.64
C GLY A 247 -17.77 14.61 -6.45
N GLY A 248 -16.96 13.64 -6.82
CA GLY A 248 -17.23 12.20 -6.64
C GLY A 248 -16.67 11.61 -5.35
N ALA A 249 -15.94 12.37 -4.52
CA ALA A 249 -15.39 11.91 -3.25
C ALA A 249 -16.32 12.21 -2.07
N GLU A 250 -16.56 11.25 -1.19
CA GLU A 250 -17.45 11.35 -0.03
C GLU A 250 -16.83 10.76 1.22
N ASP A 251 -16.91 11.43 2.39
CA ASP A 251 -16.62 10.81 3.68
C ASP A 251 -17.71 9.78 4.00
N SER A 252 -17.31 8.55 4.18
CA SER A 252 -18.22 7.41 4.21
C SER A 252 -19.22 7.47 5.36
N MET A 253 -20.49 7.29 5.06
CA MET A 253 -21.56 7.13 6.05
C MET A 253 -21.38 5.90 6.93
N LYS A 254 -20.63 4.88 6.47
CA LYS A 254 -20.39 3.65 7.23
C LYS A 254 -19.18 3.77 8.16
N HIS A 255 -18.15 4.54 7.75
CA HIS A 255 -16.92 4.72 8.53
C HIS A 255 -16.34 6.11 8.29
N ALA A 256 -16.62 7.05 9.18
CA ALA A 256 -16.03 8.38 9.11
C ALA A 256 -14.51 8.33 9.19
N GLY A 257 -13.84 8.99 8.23
CA GLY A 257 -12.38 8.92 8.02
C GLY A 257 -11.95 7.97 6.90
N PHE A 258 -12.92 7.25 6.27
CA PHE A 258 -12.76 6.67 4.94
C PHE A 258 -13.36 7.62 3.93
N ILE A 259 -12.59 8.05 2.96
CA ILE A 259 -13.12 8.77 1.79
C ILE A 259 -13.30 7.75 0.67
N VAL A 260 -14.52 7.69 0.13
CA VAL A 260 -14.93 6.75 -0.91
C VAL A 260 -15.22 7.45 -2.21
N ASN A 261 -15.01 6.77 -3.33
CA ASN A 261 -15.43 7.22 -4.64
C ASN A 261 -16.86 6.71 -4.91
N VAL A 262 -17.83 7.61 -4.83
CA VAL A 262 -19.26 7.28 -5.09
C VAL A 262 -19.63 7.41 -6.57
N GLY A 263 -18.64 7.64 -7.42
CA GLY A 263 -18.76 7.74 -8.88
C GLY A 263 -18.12 9.00 -9.42
N GLY A 264 -17.18 8.83 -10.39
CA GLY A 264 -16.55 9.93 -11.11
C GLY A 264 -15.63 10.83 -10.28
N ALA A 265 -15.15 10.37 -9.10
CA ALA A 265 -14.21 11.15 -8.31
C ALA A 265 -12.88 11.37 -9.05
N THR A 266 -12.29 12.55 -8.84
CA THR A 266 -10.92 12.89 -9.21
C THR A 266 -10.01 12.81 -7.98
N ALA A 267 -8.69 12.81 -8.17
CA ALA A 267 -7.75 12.93 -7.06
C ALA A 267 -7.89 14.30 -6.37
N THR A 268 -8.18 15.34 -7.14
CA THR A 268 -8.47 16.69 -6.63
C THR A 268 -9.66 16.67 -5.67
N ASP A 269 -10.78 16.00 -6.02
CA ASP A 269 -11.95 15.88 -5.13
C ASP A 269 -11.57 15.26 -3.77
N TYR A 270 -10.73 14.18 -3.79
CA TYR A 270 -10.22 13.56 -2.57
C TYR A 270 -9.39 14.52 -1.73
N LEU A 271 -8.46 15.23 -2.36
CA LEU A 271 -7.55 16.16 -1.67
C LEU A 271 -8.30 17.37 -1.09
N ASP A 272 -9.26 17.91 -1.82
CA ASP A 272 -10.09 19.02 -1.35
C ASP A 272 -10.94 18.60 -0.15
N LEU A 273 -11.49 17.38 -0.16
CA LEU A 273 -12.25 16.85 0.98
C LEU A 273 -11.34 16.60 2.18
N ILE A 274 -10.12 16.07 1.98
CA ILE A 274 -9.10 15.92 3.02
C ILE A 274 -8.77 17.28 3.66
N HIS A 275 -8.50 18.29 2.84
CA HIS A 275 -8.17 19.64 3.33
C HIS A 275 -9.34 20.26 4.09
N LEU A 276 -10.57 20.08 3.60
CA LEU A 276 -11.77 20.55 4.32
C LEU A 276 -11.88 19.90 5.71
N ILE A 277 -11.70 18.57 5.79
CA ILE A 277 -11.74 17.84 7.06
C ILE A 277 -10.63 18.33 7.99
N GLN A 278 -9.39 18.41 7.51
CA GLN A 278 -8.25 18.89 8.31
C GLN A 278 -8.49 20.29 8.88
N LYS A 279 -8.93 21.23 8.03
CA LYS A 279 -9.23 22.62 8.42
C LYS A 279 -10.33 22.71 9.47
N THR A 280 -11.40 21.93 9.29
CA THR A 280 -12.55 21.94 10.21
C THR A 280 -12.17 21.32 11.56
N ILE A 281 -11.50 20.16 11.55
CA ILE A 281 -11.07 19.50 12.80
C ILE A 281 -10.05 20.35 13.56
N LYS A 282 -9.12 21.01 12.86
CA LYS A 282 -8.19 21.95 13.50
C LYS A 282 -8.93 23.11 14.17
N LYS A 283 -9.91 23.69 13.48
CA LYS A 283 -10.72 24.80 14.01
C LYS A 283 -11.55 24.38 15.22
N ASP A 284 -12.23 23.24 15.16
CA ASP A 284 -13.26 22.87 16.14
C ASP A 284 -12.69 22.11 17.35
N PHE A 285 -11.56 21.41 17.18
CA PHE A 285 -10.95 20.55 18.21
C PHE A 285 -9.49 20.92 18.54
N GLY A 286 -8.85 21.80 17.77
CA GLY A 286 -7.43 22.14 17.93
C GLY A 286 -6.45 21.04 17.48
N VAL A 287 -6.95 19.97 16.84
CA VAL A 287 -6.16 18.78 16.47
C VAL A 287 -5.69 18.90 15.01
N ASP A 288 -4.38 18.70 14.79
CA ASP A 288 -3.80 18.60 13.43
C ASP A 288 -3.88 17.16 12.94
N LEU A 289 -4.77 16.90 11.99
CA LEU A 289 -4.87 15.59 11.35
C LEU A 289 -3.76 15.39 10.32
N GLN A 290 -2.94 14.37 10.52
CA GLN A 290 -1.95 13.91 9.53
C GLN A 290 -2.57 12.83 8.65
N THR A 291 -2.32 12.88 7.34
CA THR A 291 -2.77 11.82 6.44
C THR A 291 -1.96 10.53 6.64
N GLU A 292 -2.64 9.39 6.65
CA GLU A 292 -2.04 8.07 6.54
C GLU A 292 -1.89 7.68 5.06
N VAL A 293 -2.87 8.08 4.24
CA VAL A 293 -2.81 7.92 2.79
C VAL A 293 -1.67 8.76 2.21
N ARG A 294 -0.93 8.19 1.29
CA ARG A 294 0.16 8.89 0.60
C ARG A 294 -0.36 9.54 -0.69
N THR A 295 0.02 10.79 -0.90
CA THR A 295 -0.28 11.51 -2.13
C THR A 295 0.99 11.61 -2.96
N ILE A 296 0.93 11.18 -4.22
CA ILE A 296 2.05 11.21 -5.17
C ILE A 296 1.61 11.77 -6.53
N GLY A 297 2.59 12.10 -7.38
CA GLY A 297 2.31 12.66 -8.69
C GLY A 297 2.18 14.18 -8.68
N LYS A 298 1.92 14.75 -9.84
CA LYS A 298 1.81 16.19 -10.07
C LYS A 298 0.36 16.63 -10.24
N GLU A 299 0.08 17.88 -9.97
CA GLU A 299 -1.21 18.52 -10.25
C GLU A 299 -1.46 18.53 -11.76
N LYS A 300 -2.72 18.63 -12.13
CA LYS A 300 -3.11 18.82 -13.52
C LYS A 300 -2.96 20.31 -13.83
N ASP A 301 -2.27 20.59 -14.92
CA ASP A 301 -2.11 21.95 -15.44
C ASP A 301 -3.46 22.57 -15.84
#